data_58d884f4a616ba96eb3ae660863e4810
#
_entry.id   58d884f4a616ba96eb3ae660863e4810
#
_cell.length_a   1.000
_cell.length_b   1.000
_cell.length_c   1.000
_cell.angle_alpha   90.00
_cell.angle_beta   90.00
_cell.angle_gamma   90.00
#
_symmetry.space_group_name_H-M   'P 1'
#
loop_
_entity.id
_entity.type
_entity.pdbx_description
1 polymer ?
#
loop_
_entity_poly.entity_id
_entity_poly.type
_entity_poly.pdbx_seq_one_letter_code
_entity_poly.pdbx_strand_id
1 'polypeptide(L)'
;MTQSATLAGAFDELADSYDHGHHEEIARALIAWLAPGPVDAVADVACGAGAVARQLAPNRPENAPPILAVDLSPGMVAVGRARAAGAGCDAAIDWRVADAVPLPVADHSLDVVLCASSLHFLGRRAPADWRRALRPGGRVGFTLPLATHFRPSERFSGLVADDVPLPHTAQEASDWAVTCGFIEADSRIQVLGARCVVVTSATRPDGR
;
A
#
# COMPACT_ATOMS: atom_id res chain seq x y z
N MET A 1 -12.30 -16.98 -14.75
CA MET A 1 -11.51 -15.74 -14.59
C MET A 1 -10.72 -15.88 -13.30
N THR A 2 -9.47 -15.44 -13.24
CA THR A 2 -8.68 -15.45 -12.00
C THR A 2 -9.19 -14.37 -11.06
N GLN A 3 -8.99 -14.54 -9.75
CA GLN A 3 -9.37 -13.53 -8.74
C GLN A 3 -8.73 -12.15 -9.05
N SER A 4 -7.47 -12.14 -9.49
CA SER A 4 -6.77 -10.93 -9.93
C SER A 4 -7.48 -10.21 -11.09
N ALA A 5 -7.95 -10.95 -12.11
CA ALA A 5 -8.67 -10.35 -13.24
C ALA A 5 -10.03 -9.75 -12.80
N THR A 6 -10.72 -10.39 -11.86
CA THR A 6 -11.99 -9.88 -11.32
C THR A 6 -11.74 -8.61 -10.50
N LEU A 7 -10.68 -8.60 -9.68
CA LEU A 7 -10.28 -7.44 -8.88
C LEU A 7 -9.88 -6.25 -9.77
N ALA A 8 -9.05 -6.49 -10.79
CA ALA A 8 -8.66 -5.46 -11.76
C ALA A 8 -9.88 -4.82 -12.44
N GLY A 9 -10.81 -5.64 -12.98
CA GLY A 9 -12.03 -5.14 -13.59
C GLY A 9 -12.92 -4.35 -12.66
N ALA A 10 -13.02 -4.76 -11.38
CA ALA A 10 -13.81 -4.04 -10.38
C ALA A 10 -13.26 -2.64 -10.09
N PHE A 11 -11.93 -2.47 -10.08
CA PHE A 11 -11.28 -1.17 -9.88
C PHE A 11 -11.23 -0.34 -11.17
N ASP A 12 -11.06 -0.96 -12.34
CA ASP A 12 -11.12 -0.23 -13.62
C ASP A 12 -12.45 0.51 -13.82
N GLU A 13 -13.58 -0.15 -13.53
CA GLU A 13 -14.90 0.48 -13.64
C GLU A 13 -15.12 1.64 -12.67
N LEU A 14 -14.32 1.73 -11.61
CA LEU A 14 -14.39 2.82 -10.64
C LEU A 14 -13.37 3.93 -10.89
N ALA A 15 -12.39 3.72 -11.78
CA ALA A 15 -11.22 4.57 -11.87
C ALA A 15 -11.57 6.05 -12.08
N ASP A 16 -12.51 6.37 -12.97
CA ASP A 16 -12.92 7.74 -13.26
C ASP A 16 -13.64 8.43 -12.09
N SER A 17 -14.34 7.66 -11.26
CA SER A 17 -15.08 8.14 -10.09
C SER A 17 -14.33 7.94 -8.77
N TYR A 18 -13.14 7.33 -8.83
CA TYR A 18 -12.33 6.99 -7.65
C TYR A 18 -11.60 8.22 -7.12
N ASP A 19 -12.36 9.21 -6.70
CA ASP A 19 -11.82 10.33 -5.95
C ASP A 19 -12.52 10.42 -4.62
N HIS A 20 -11.87 9.84 -3.65
CA HIS A 20 -12.39 9.92 -2.31
C HIS A 20 -11.26 10.44 -1.44
N GLY A 21 -11.36 11.67 -1.01
CA GLY A 21 -10.37 12.35 -0.17
C GLY A 21 -9.85 11.52 0.99
N HIS A 22 -10.61 10.47 1.41
CA HIS A 22 -10.18 9.56 2.46
C HIS A 22 -8.97 8.70 2.09
N HIS A 23 -8.74 8.32 0.82
CA HIS A 23 -7.53 7.60 0.42
C HIS A 23 -6.29 8.50 0.52
N GLU A 24 -6.45 9.78 0.22
CA GLU A 24 -5.40 10.78 0.43
C GLU A 24 -5.09 10.96 1.92
N GLU A 25 -6.09 10.95 2.78
CA GLU A 25 -5.91 11.05 4.23
C GLU A 25 -5.24 9.81 4.81
N ILE A 26 -5.63 8.60 4.35
CA ILE A 26 -5.01 7.34 4.76
C ILE A 26 -3.55 7.32 4.32
N ALA A 27 -3.25 7.68 3.07
CA ALA A 27 -1.89 7.75 2.57
C ALA A 27 -1.03 8.73 3.39
N ARG A 28 -1.56 9.91 3.70
CA ARG A 28 -0.88 10.90 4.54
C ARG A 28 -0.58 10.37 5.94
N ALA A 29 -1.55 9.68 6.56
CA ALA A 29 -1.37 9.08 7.88
C ALA A 29 -0.29 7.99 7.86
N LEU A 30 -0.29 7.15 6.82
CA LEU A 30 0.69 6.08 6.64
C LEU A 30 2.11 6.64 6.41
N ILE A 31 2.24 7.64 5.53
CA ILE A 31 3.51 8.32 5.26
C ILE A 31 4.06 8.98 6.52
N ALA A 32 3.22 9.71 7.25
CA ALA A 32 3.62 10.37 8.48
C ALA A 32 4.06 9.39 9.58
N TRP A 33 3.45 8.19 9.61
CA TRP A 33 3.79 7.16 10.60
C TRP A 33 5.10 6.46 10.27
N LEU A 34 5.32 6.08 9.01
CA LEU A 34 6.52 5.37 8.58
C LEU A 34 7.70 6.32 8.32
N ALA A 35 7.43 7.56 7.91
CA ALA A 35 8.43 8.58 7.59
C ALA A 35 9.56 8.06 6.68
N PRO A 36 9.27 7.71 5.40
CA PRO A 36 10.30 7.29 4.45
C PRO A 36 11.36 8.37 4.28
N GLY A 37 12.61 7.96 4.17
CA GLY A 37 13.70 8.88 3.84
C GLY A 37 13.58 9.43 2.41
N PRO A 38 14.15 10.61 2.13
CA PRO A 38 13.99 11.27 0.83
C PRO A 38 14.66 10.51 -0.33
N VAL A 39 15.59 9.63 -0.05
CA VAL A 39 16.33 8.84 -1.05
C VAL A 39 16.06 7.33 -0.95
N ASP A 40 15.16 6.90 -0.07
CA ASP A 40 14.80 5.48 0.06
C ASP A 40 14.26 4.94 -1.27
N ALA A 41 14.59 3.69 -1.60
CA ALA A 41 13.93 2.94 -2.66
C ALA A 41 12.54 2.50 -2.16
N VAL A 42 11.49 3.13 -2.65
CA VAL A 42 10.11 3.00 -2.15
C VAL A 42 9.21 2.31 -3.17
N ALA A 43 8.36 1.39 -2.71
CA ALA A 43 7.24 0.88 -3.48
C ALA A 43 5.90 1.29 -2.84
N ASP A 44 4.97 1.81 -3.65
CA ASP A 44 3.54 2.00 -3.38
C ASP A 44 2.79 0.81 -4.00
N VAL A 45 2.32 -0.10 -3.16
CA VAL A 45 1.80 -1.42 -3.56
C VAL A 45 0.29 -1.43 -3.60
N ALA A 46 -0.26 -1.91 -4.72
CA ALA A 46 -1.68 -1.78 -5.05
C ALA A 46 -2.11 -0.31 -4.88
N CYS A 47 -1.38 0.54 -5.61
CA CYS A 47 -1.33 1.98 -5.41
C CYS A 47 -2.63 2.71 -5.82
N GLY A 48 -3.53 2.03 -6.55
CA GLY A 48 -4.70 2.67 -7.14
C GLY A 48 -4.28 3.90 -7.97
N ALA A 49 -4.88 5.05 -7.70
CA ALA A 49 -4.50 6.32 -8.32
C ALA A 49 -3.25 6.96 -7.68
N GLY A 50 -2.44 6.21 -6.95
CA GLY A 50 -1.12 6.61 -6.47
C GLY A 50 -1.14 7.65 -5.34
N ALA A 51 -2.06 7.56 -4.40
CA ALA A 51 -2.16 8.54 -3.32
C ALA A 51 -0.88 8.63 -2.47
N VAL A 52 -0.19 7.51 -2.23
CA VAL A 52 1.10 7.48 -1.53
C VAL A 52 2.21 8.03 -2.41
N ALA A 53 2.35 7.51 -3.63
CA ALA A 53 3.42 7.90 -4.54
C ALA A 53 3.37 9.41 -4.84
N ARG A 54 2.18 9.95 -5.15
CA ARG A 54 1.99 11.38 -5.45
C ARG A 54 2.26 12.31 -4.26
N GLN A 55 2.05 11.86 -3.03
CA GLN A 55 2.36 12.65 -1.85
C GLN A 55 3.86 12.63 -1.49
N LEU A 56 4.56 11.55 -1.81
CA LEU A 56 6.00 11.45 -1.59
C LEU A 56 6.82 12.16 -2.67
N ALA A 57 6.39 12.05 -3.94
CA ALA A 57 7.14 12.49 -5.11
C ALA A 57 7.63 13.97 -5.06
N PRO A 58 6.82 14.96 -4.62
CA PRO A 58 7.25 16.36 -4.63
C PRO A 58 8.44 16.69 -3.71
N ASN A 59 8.71 15.85 -2.72
CA ASN A 59 9.78 16.06 -1.74
C ASN A 59 11.03 15.22 -2.02
N ARG A 60 11.08 14.54 -3.17
CA ARG A 60 12.21 13.70 -3.51
C ARG A 60 13.25 14.48 -4.30
N PRO A 61 14.55 14.38 -3.96
CA PRO A 61 15.61 14.98 -4.74
C PRO A 61 15.76 14.25 -6.10
N GLU A 62 16.27 14.95 -7.11
CA GLU A 62 16.42 14.43 -8.47
C GLU A 62 17.25 13.14 -8.56
N ASN A 63 18.18 12.94 -7.63
CA ASN A 63 19.03 11.74 -7.58
C ASN A 63 18.40 10.57 -6.81
N ALA A 64 17.19 10.73 -6.28
CA ALA A 64 16.49 9.62 -5.62
C ALA A 64 15.96 8.62 -6.66
N PRO A 65 15.92 7.31 -6.33
CA PRO A 65 15.25 6.34 -7.18
C PRO A 65 13.78 6.72 -7.37
N PRO A 66 13.19 6.57 -8.57
CA PRO A 66 11.75 6.75 -8.75
C PRO A 66 10.95 5.87 -7.79
N ILE A 67 9.82 6.38 -7.30
CA ILE A 67 8.89 5.59 -6.50
C ILE A 67 8.23 4.57 -7.41
N LEU A 68 8.35 3.29 -7.12
CA LEU A 68 7.63 2.25 -7.82
C LEU A 68 6.14 2.27 -7.39
N ALA A 69 5.24 2.58 -8.31
CA ALA A 69 3.80 2.53 -8.08
C ALA A 69 3.19 1.39 -8.91
N VAL A 70 2.71 0.34 -8.24
CA VAL A 70 2.19 -0.88 -8.88
C VAL A 70 0.72 -1.06 -8.60
N ASP A 71 -0.09 -1.24 -9.64
CA ASP A 71 -1.50 -1.63 -9.52
C ASP A 71 -1.91 -2.57 -10.66
N LEU A 72 -2.90 -3.42 -10.40
CA LEU A 72 -3.48 -4.35 -11.39
C LEU A 72 -4.35 -3.63 -12.42
N SER A 73 -4.94 -2.48 -12.04
CA SER A 73 -5.91 -1.74 -12.84
C SER A 73 -5.19 -0.74 -13.74
N PRO A 74 -5.23 -0.93 -15.08
CA PRO A 74 -4.73 0.06 -16.03
C PRO A 74 -5.42 1.41 -15.88
N GLY A 75 -6.72 1.43 -15.59
CA GLY A 75 -7.51 2.63 -15.38
C GLY A 75 -7.03 3.43 -14.17
N MET A 76 -6.78 2.76 -13.03
CA MET A 76 -6.24 3.40 -11.83
C MET A 76 -4.87 4.01 -12.10
N VAL A 77 -3.97 3.28 -12.75
CA VAL A 77 -2.64 3.77 -13.10
C VAL A 77 -2.73 4.98 -14.04
N ALA A 78 -3.63 4.94 -15.03
CA ALA A 78 -3.83 6.07 -15.95
C ALA A 78 -4.31 7.33 -15.23
N VAL A 79 -5.28 7.20 -14.31
CA VAL A 79 -5.76 8.32 -13.47
C VAL A 79 -4.64 8.85 -12.58
N GLY A 80 -3.87 7.96 -11.94
CA GLY A 80 -2.75 8.33 -11.08
C GLY A 80 -1.69 9.14 -11.83
N ARG A 81 -1.29 8.64 -13.00
CA ARG A 81 -0.32 9.30 -13.89
C ARG A 81 -0.80 10.68 -14.35
N ALA A 82 -2.07 10.80 -14.75
CA ALA A 82 -2.64 12.08 -15.15
C ALA A 82 -2.62 13.10 -14.01
N ARG A 83 -2.96 12.67 -12.77
CA ARG A 83 -2.90 13.52 -11.58
C ARG A 83 -1.47 13.93 -11.23
N ALA A 84 -0.51 12.99 -11.32
CA ALA A 84 0.90 13.26 -11.07
C ALA A 84 1.48 14.24 -12.10
N ALA A 85 1.13 14.09 -13.38
CA ALA A 85 1.53 15.02 -14.44
C ALA A 85 0.95 16.42 -14.21
N GLY A 86 -0.33 16.53 -13.82
CA GLY A 86 -0.96 17.79 -13.45
C GLY A 86 -0.32 18.48 -12.25
N ALA A 87 0.29 17.71 -11.34
CA ALA A 87 1.04 18.20 -10.18
C ALA A 87 2.55 18.37 -10.44
N GLY A 88 3.03 18.06 -11.65
CA GLY A 88 4.45 18.19 -12.01
C GLY A 88 5.39 17.18 -11.36
N CYS A 89 4.88 16.05 -10.87
CA CYS A 89 5.68 15.06 -10.15
C CYS A 89 5.71 13.65 -10.80
N ASP A 90 5.18 13.50 -12.01
CA ASP A 90 5.10 12.20 -12.70
C ASP A 90 6.49 11.57 -12.95
N ALA A 91 7.50 12.39 -13.26
CA ALA A 91 8.86 11.92 -13.52
C ALA A 91 9.54 11.23 -12.31
N ALA A 92 9.06 11.49 -11.09
CA ALA A 92 9.57 10.86 -9.88
C ALA A 92 8.86 9.52 -9.55
N ILE A 93 7.97 9.03 -10.42
CA ILE A 93 7.16 7.82 -10.18
C ILE A 93 7.31 6.86 -11.36
N ASP A 94 7.71 5.62 -11.05
CA ASP A 94 7.72 4.49 -12.00
C ASP A 94 6.38 3.75 -11.90
N TRP A 95 5.46 4.07 -12.79
CA TRP A 95 4.13 3.47 -12.83
C TRP A 95 4.13 2.14 -13.55
N ARG A 96 3.62 1.09 -12.91
CA ARG A 96 3.51 -0.24 -13.51
C ARG A 96 2.12 -0.82 -13.36
N VAL A 97 1.55 -1.26 -14.48
CA VAL A 97 0.37 -2.11 -14.50
C VAL A 97 0.84 -3.55 -14.37
N ALA A 98 0.74 -4.11 -13.17
CA ALA A 98 1.22 -5.46 -12.87
C ALA A 98 0.53 -6.02 -11.61
N ASP A 99 0.66 -7.34 -11.39
CA ASP A 99 0.29 -7.94 -10.11
C ASP A 99 1.18 -7.33 -8.99
N ALA A 100 0.55 -7.02 -7.88
CA ALA A 100 1.23 -6.51 -6.71
C ALA A 100 1.91 -7.63 -5.89
N VAL A 101 1.66 -8.90 -6.23
CA VAL A 101 2.23 -10.07 -5.56
C VAL A 101 2.43 -11.21 -6.58
N PRO A 102 3.70 -11.54 -6.95
CA PRO A 102 4.92 -10.91 -6.45
C PRO A 102 5.15 -9.52 -7.00
N LEU A 103 5.78 -8.65 -6.20
CA LEU A 103 6.25 -7.35 -6.67
C LEU A 103 7.28 -7.52 -7.81
N PRO A 104 7.18 -6.73 -8.89
CA PRO A 104 8.07 -6.82 -10.05
C PRO A 104 9.44 -6.17 -9.77
N VAL A 105 10.09 -6.58 -8.70
CA VAL A 105 11.41 -6.10 -8.27
C VAL A 105 12.32 -7.25 -7.87
N ALA A 106 13.63 -7.01 -7.90
CA ALA A 106 14.62 -7.95 -7.40
C ALA A 106 14.52 -8.11 -5.86
N ASP A 107 15.02 -9.23 -5.36
CA ASP A 107 15.14 -9.45 -3.93
C ASP A 107 16.04 -8.39 -3.30
N HIS A 108 15.71 -7.97 -2.09
CA HIS A 108 16.51 -7.03 -1.31
C HIS A 108 16.81 -5.70 -2.02
N SER A 109 15.89 -5.21 -2.85
CA SER A 109 16.09 -3.98 -3.63
C SER A 109 15.39 -2.75 -3.06
N LEU A 110 14.43 -2.92 -2.13
CA LEU A 110 13.65 -1.84 -1.54
C LEU A 110 14.08 -1.52 -0.11
N ASP A 111 14.04 -0.24 0.24
CA ASP A 111 14.19 0.24 1.62
C ASP A 111 12.83 0.28 2.32
N VAL A 112 11.77 0.63 1.56
CA VAL A 112 10.43 0.83 2.10
C VAL A 112 9.35 0.25 1.17
N VAL A 113 8.39 -0.45 1.75
CA VAL A 113 7.14 -0.88 1.11
C VAL A 113 5.98 -0.19 1.80
N LEU A 114 5.09 0.45 1.04
CA LEU A 114 3.86 1.07 1.52
C LEU A 114 2.65 0.45 0.82
N CYS A 115 1.61 0.12 1.61
CA CYS A 115 0.35 -0.41 1.09
C CYS A 115 -0.83 0.27 1.81
N ALA A 116 -1.40 1.29 1.19
CA ALA A 116 -2.53 2.04 1.73
C ALA A 116 -3.86 1.45 1.24
N SER A 117 -4.68 0.96 2.17
CA SER A 117 -6.08 0.52 1.93
C SER A 117 -6.26 -0.71 1.03
N SER A 118 -5.22 -1.52 0.78
CA SER A 118 -5.31 -2.62 -0.19
C SER A 118 -4.92 -4.00 0.36
N LEU A 119 -4.20 -4.08 1.48
CA LEU A 119 -3.68 -5.35 2.01
C LEU A 119 -4.75 -6.42 2.21
N HIS A 120 -5.94 -6.04 2.66
CA HIS A 120 -7.07 -6.96 2.87
C HIS A 120 -7.65 -7.56 1.58
N PHE A 121 -7.19 -7.12 0.39
CA PHE A 121 -7.46 -7.77 -0.89
C PHE A 121 -6.29 -8.64 -1.38
N LEU A 122 -5.07 -8.34 -0.95
CA LEU A 122 -3.85 -9.01 -1.43
C LEU A 122 -3.60 -10.36 -0.75
N GLY A 123 -4.12 -10.55 0.46
CA GLY A 123 -3.92 -11.76 1.22
C GLY A 123 -2.54 -11.85 1.93
N ARG A 124 -2.36 -12.90 2.73
CA ARG A 124 -1.16 -13.14 3.53
C ARG A 124 0.11 -13.36 2.70
N ARG A 125 -0.02 -13.67 1.42
CA ARG A 125 1.11 -13.79 0.49
C ARG A 125 1.85 -12.46 0.29
N ALA A 126 1.16 -11.32 0.44
CA ALA A 126 1.76 -10.01 0.23
C ALA A 126 2.87 -9.69 1.25
N PRO A 127 2.69 -9.79 2.57
CA PRO A 127 3.77 -9.61 3.54
C PRO A 127 4.98 -10.52 3.32
N ALA A 128 4.76 -11.77 2.87
CA ALA A 128 5.85 -12.70 2.56
C ALA A 128 6.70 -12.19 1.38
N ASP A 129 6.05 -11.70 0.32
CA ASP A 129 6.74 -11.12 -0.83
C ASP A 129 7.41 -9.79 -0.49
N TRP A 130 6.80 -8.95 0.34
CA TRP A 130 7.42 -7.70 0.80
C TRP A 130 8.72 -7.96 1.56
N ARG A 131 8.78 -9.03 2.38
CA ARG A 131 10.01 -9.45 3.04
C ARG A 131 11.09 -9.89 2.05
N ARG A 132 10.73 -10.51 0.93
CA ARG A 132 11.66 -10.81 -0.17
C ARG A 132 12.22 -9.54 -0.79
N ALA A 133 11.35 -8.60 -1.12
CA ALA A 133 11.69 -7.36 -1.82
C ALA A 133 12.48 -6.37 -0.97
N LEU A 134 12.17 -6.26 0.33
CA LEU A 134 12.86 -5.37 1.27
C LEU A 134 14.29 -5.83 1.52
N ARG A 135 15.21 -4.90 1.72
CA ARG A 135 16.54 -5.15 2.27
C ARG A 135 16.44 -5.58 3.74
N PRO A 136 17.46 -6.28 4.30
CA PRO A 136 17.59 -6.39 5.75
C PRO A 136 17.49 -5.03 6.43
N GLY A 137 16.72 -4.91 7.51
CA GLY A 137 16.42 -3.63 8.16
C GLY A 137 15.44 -2.73 7.39
N GLY A 138 14.99 -3.13 6.20
CA GLY A 138 13.98 -2.40 5.43
C GLY A 138 12.62 -2.39 6.13
N ARG A 139 11.81 -1.37 5.88
CA ARG A 139 10.58 -1.10 6.61
C ARG A 139 9.34 -1.29 5.74
N VAL A 140 8.28 -1.79 6.37
CA VAL A 140 6.97 -1.89 5.75
C VAL A 140 5.98 -0.99 6.49
N GLY A 141 5.11 -0.33 5.75
CA GLY A 141 3.95 0.36 6.28
C GLY A 141 2.69 -0.07 5.55
N PHE A 142 1.65 -0.42 6.28
CA PHE A 142 0.37 -0.77 5.67
C PHE A 142 -0.81 -0.30 6.51
N THR A 143 -1.98 -0.27 5.88
CA THR A 143 -3.22 -0.02 6.61
C THR A 143 -4.21 -1.16 6.43
N LEU A 144 -4.95 -1.44 7.51
CA LEU A 144 -6.09 -2.33 7.51
C LEU A 144 -7.33 -1.57 8.01
N PRO A 145 -8.52 -1.85 7.47
CA PRO A 145 -9.74 -1.35 8.07
C PRO A 145 -9.88 -1.87 9.50
N LEU A 146 -10.36 -1.03 10.42
CA LEU A 146 -10.75 -1.50 11.75
C LEU A 146 -12.01 -2.36 11.62
N ALA A 147 -12.00 -3.58 12.15
CA ALA A 147 -13.06 -4.59 11.94
C ALA A 147 -14.47 -4.06 12.27
N THR A 148 -14.60 -3.28 13.34
CA THR A 148 -15.88 -2.70 13.78
C THR A 148 -16.44 -1.63 12.84
N HIS A 149 -15.60 -1.05 11.98
CA HIS A 149 -15.95 0.04 11.05
C HIS A 149 -15.90 -0.39 9.58
N PHE A 150 -15.49 -1.61 9.29
CA PHE A 150 -15.40 -2.11 7.93
C PHE A 150 -16.78 -2.56 7.41
N ARG A 151 -17.23 -1.92 6.35
CA ARG A 151 -18.47 -2.24 5.65
C ARG A 151 -18.19 -2.20 4.16
N PRO A 152 -17.65 -3.28 3.57
CA PRO A 152 -17.43 -3.36 2.13
C PRO A 152 -18.78 -3.35 1.41
N SER A 153 -18.84 -2.72 0.24
CA SER A 153 -19.98 -2.88 -0.64
C SER A 153 -20.09 -4.34 -1.10
N GLU A 154 -21.28 -4.74 -1.56
CA GLU A 154 -21.52 -6.10 -2.09
C GLU A 154 -20.50 -6.48 -3.17
N ARG A 155 -20.12 -5.52 -4.01
CA ARG A 155 -19.11 -5.69 -5.06
C ARG A 155 -17.74 -6.12 -4.52
N PHE A 156 -17.33 -5.61 -3.38
CA PHE A 156 -16.00 -5.86 -2.80
C PHE A 156 -16.01 -6.91 -1.70
N SER A 157 -17.16 -7.26 -1.13
CA SER A 157 -17.25 -8.21 -0.02
C SER A 157 -16.67 -9.58 -0.37
N GLY A 158 -16.93 -10.06 -1.59
CA GLY A 158 -16.41 -11.34 -2.09
C GLY A 158 -14.95 -11.30 -2.58
N LEU A 159 -14.31 -10.12 -2.55
CA LEU A 159 -12.91 -9.94 -2.99
C LEU A 159 -11.94 -9.77 -1.82
N VAL A 160 -12.47 -9.61 -0.60
CA VAL A 160 -11.65 -9.53 0.62
C VAL A 160 -11.02 -10.89 0.87
N ALA A 161 -9.70 -10.90 1.11
CA ALA A 161 -8.97 -12.11 1.42
C ALA A 161 -9.37 -12.64 2.81
N ASP A 162 -9.58 -13.93 2.92
CA ASP A 162 -10.01 -14.62 4.13
C ASP A 162 -8.84 -14.92 5.10
N ASP A 163 -7.61 -14.80 4.61
CA ASP A 163 -6.37 -15.08 5.33
C ASP A 163 -5.70 -13.84 5.95
N VAL A 164 -6.34 -12.66 5.84
CA VAL A 164 -5.93 -11.41 6.50
C VAL A 164 -6.98 -11.01 7.53
N PRO A 165 -6.74 -11.24 8.82
CA PRO A 165 -7.67 -10.85 9.86
C PRO A 165 -7.78 -9.32 9.94
N LEU A 166 -9.00 -8.80 9.95
CA LEU A 166 -9.22 -7.39 10.23
C LEU A 166 -9.08 -7.14 11.74
N PRO A 167 -8.22 -6.22 12.16
CA PRO A 167 -7.94 -5.99 13.56
C PRO A 167 -9.10 -5.24 14.25
N HIS A 168 -9.39 -5.61 15.50
CA HIS A 168 -10.26 -4.87 16.41
C HIS A 168 -9.48 -3.84 17.23
N THR A 169 -8.17 -4.03 17.36
CA THR A 169 -7.26 -3.17 18.13
C THR A 169 -5.97 -2.92 17.35
N ALA A 170 -5.22 -1.89 17.73
CA ALA A 170 -3.89 -1.64 17.19
C ALA A 170 -2.94 -2.80 17.50
N GLN A 171 -3.02 -3.37 18.71
CA GLN A 171 -2.18 -4.48 19.14
C GLN A 171 -2.36 -5.71 18.24
N GLU A 172 -3.59 -6.07 17.88
CA GLU A 172 -3.84 -7.20 16.97
C GLU A 172 -3.17 -7.02 15.60
N ALA A 173 -3.11 -5.78 15.08
CA ALA A 173 -2.42 -5.50 13.82
C ALA A 173 -0.90 -5.65 13.96
N SER A 174 -0.31 -5.19 15.07
CA SER A 174 1.11 -5.38 15.36
C SER A 174 1.45 -6.86 15.51
N ASP A 175 0.65 -7.60 16.27
CA ASP A 175 0.85 -9.05 16.49
C ASP A 175 0.76 -9.82 15.17
N TRP A 176 -0.19 -9.44 14.31
CA TRP A 176 -0.31 -10.05 12.99
C TRP A 176 0.94 -9.77 12.12
N ALA A 177 1.47 -8.55 12.12
CA ALA A 177 2.71 -8.23 11.40
C ALA A 177 3.88 -9.09 11.89
N VAL A 178 3.97 -9.34 13.21
CA VAL A 178 4.97 -10.25 13.79
C VAL A 178 4.77 -11.68 13.29
N THR A 179 3.51 -12.17 13.21
CA THR A 179 3.22 -13.51 12.64
C THR A 179 3.60 -13.62 11.16
N CYS A 180 3.66 -12.49 10.44
CA CYS A 180 4.14 -12.40 9.06
C CYS A 180 5.68 -12.37 8.97
N GLY A 181 6.39 -12.40 10.11
CA GLY A 181 7.85 -12.46 10.20
C GLY A 181 8.55 -11.11 10.16
N PHE A 182 7.85 -10.05 10.47
CA PHE A 182 8.42 -8.72 10.76
C PHE A 182 8.76 -8.59 12.24
N ILE A 183 9.59 -7.62 12.57
CA ILE A 183 9.95 -7.23 13.94
C ILE A 183 9.61 -5.76 14.16
N GLU A 184 9.67 -5.29 15.39
CA GLU A 184 9.44 -3.88 15.76
C GLU A 184 8.11 -3.37 15.20
N ALA A 185 7.09 -4.22 15.22
CA ALA A 185 5.78 -3.86 14.72
C ALA A 185 5.09 -2.90 15.70
N ASP A 186 4.68 -1.75 15.19
CA ASP A 186 3.93 -0.73 15.94
C ASP A 186 2.73 -0.27 15.14
N SER A 187 1.60 -0.12 15.81
CA SER A 187 0.33 0.21 15.16
C SER A 187 -0.47 1.23 15.96
N ARG A 188 -1.25 2.02 15.22
CA ARG A 188 -2.22 2.93 15.83
C ARG A 188 -3.52 2.95 15.06
N ILE A 189 -4.63 3.24 15.76
CA ILE A 189 -5.92 3.51 15.14
C ILE A 189 -5.93 4.98 14.67
N GLN A 190 -6.26 5.17 13.40
CA GLN A 190 -6.47 6.49 12.80
C GLN A 190 -7.94 6.67 12.48
N VAL A 191 -8.55 7.69 13.07
CA VAL A 191 -9.94 8.09 12.78
C VAL A 191 -9.93 9.12 11.65
N LEU A 192 -10.67 8.82 10.58
CA LEU A 192 -10.77 9.64 9.37
C LEU A 192 -12.25 9.84 9.03
N GLY A 193 -12.85 10.89 9.61
CA GLY A 193 -14.29 11.10 9.54
C GLY A 193 -15.07 9.94 10.14
N ALA A 194 -15.94 9.31 9.36
CA ALA A 194 -16.73 8.14 9.79
C ALA A 194 -15.97 6.80 9.67
N ARG A 195 -14.72 6.81 9.21
CA ARG A 195 -13.91 5.61 8.98
C ARG A 195 -12.79 5.51 10.01
N CYS A 196 -12.44 4.28 10.34
CA CYS A 196 -11.29 3.98 11.19
C CYS A 196 -10.41 2.96 10.47
N VAL A 197 -9.12 3.25 10.41
CA VAL A 197 -8.11 2.33 9.90
C VAL A 197 -7.04 2.12 10.97
N VAL A 198 -6.42 0.96 10.93
CA VAL A 198 -5.21 0.70 11.71
C VAL A 198 -4.02 0.93 10.80
N VAL A 199 -3.15 1.84 11.16
CA VAL A 199 -1.88 2.12 10.48
C VAL A 199 -0.80 1.34 11.20
N THR A 200 -0.07 0.52 10.48
CA THR A 200 0.99 -0.35 11.02
C THR A 200 2.31 -0.04 10.33
N SER A 201 3.38 0.03 11.10
CA SER A 201 4.77 -0.03 10.63
C SER A 201 5.47 -1.24 11.23
N ALA A 202 6.40 -1.83 10.48
CA ALA A 202 7.23 -2.91 10.99
C ALA A 202 8.55 -2.98 10.20
N THR A 203 9.53 -3.67 10.75
CA THR A 203 10.87 -3.80 10.18
C THR A 203 11.10 -5.23 9.71
N ARG A 204 11.71 -5.41 8.54
CA ARG A 204 12.24 -6.69 8.13
C ARG A 204 13.45 -7.03 9.00
N PRO A 205 13.52 -8.21 9.65
CA PRO A 205 14.68 -8.59 10.42
C PRO A 205 15.94 -8.68 9.55
N ASP A 206 17.09 -8.37 10.13
CA ASP A 206 18.37 -8.68 9.53
C ASP A 206 18.47 -10.18 9.35
N GLY A 207 18.73 -10.64 8.12
CA GLY A 207 18.91 -12.05 7.85
C GLY A 207 20.13 -12.59 8.61
N ARG A 208 19.94 -13.62 9.43
CA ARG A 208 21.05 -14.48 9.87
C ARG A 208 21.31 -15.55 8.82
#